data_14bafbea90e04403fc8e535747f18c1f
#
_entry.id   14bafbea90e04403fc8e535747f18c1f
#
_cell.length_a   1.000
_cell.length_b   1.000
_cell.length_c   1.000
_cell.angle_alpha   90.00
_cell.angle_beta   90.00
_cell.angle_gamma   90.00
#
_symmetry.space_group_name_H-M   'P 1'
#
loop_
_entity.id
_entity.type
_entity.pdbx_description
1 polymer ?
#
loop_
_entity_poly.entity_id
_entity_poly.type
_entity_poly.pdbx_seq_one_letter_code
_entity_poly.pdbx_strand_id
1 'polypeptide(L)'
;VRNFLMPTRSQTPLISSASSEKDSMPMLSRRAFAGGLPLALVGGTLLGEALVRDPSALAATPKAARTPMTATPFAQIHIGRFTVTALTDGYADIPYTYFPGRSAPEVEKAATAQYTARKSGVRFLFNQYLVEDGERRILIDAGAAGSIGQTGHLPQALAVLGLKPSQIDAIIVTHMHQDHMGGLVLGGKNNYPDAEVYIDRRDVRHWTDPAKRNSAPDFLQPSFKMAEEVVRLYPKLQAIDGEREIIPGVSIVDLTGHTPGHIGVRIEDGGKSLIMVSDMIFPVVHPAATDVFFLFEQDQAAAKAMRDRFLPQAASEGALIAATHMPFPGLGRVVSDRGQMRWEVADWALQD
;
A
#
# COMPACT_ATOMS: atom_id res chain seq x y z
N VAL A 1 24.31 32.51 -49.07
CA VAL A 1 24.18 33.98 -49.25
C VAL A 1 22.87 34.40 -48.60
N ARG A 2 22.90 34.85 -47.40
CA ARG A 2 22.31 36.06 -46.80
C ARG A 2 22.40 35.97 -45.28
N ASN A 3 23.24 36.87 -44.76
CA ASN A 3 23.30 37.29 -43.37
C ASN A 3 21.98 37.92 -42.93
N PHE A 4 21.57 37.70 -41.67
CA PHE A 4 20.86 38.73 -40.93
C PHE A 4 21.22 38.68 -39.42
N LEU A 5 21.59 39.83 -39.01
CA LEU A 5 22.11 40.37 -37.77
C LEU A 5 21.28 40.07 -36.51
N MET A 6 22.02 39.97 -35.38
CA MET A 6 21.51 40.16 -34.02
C MET A 6 21.13 41.63 -33.75
N PRO A 7 20.24 41.89 -32.81
CA PRO A 7 20.27 43.13 -32.06
C PRO A 7 20.62 42.92 -30.56
N THR A 8 21.29 43.92 -30.12
CA THR A 8 22.00 44.28 -28.92
C THR A 8 21.17 44.35 -27.65
N ARG A 9 21.90 44.20 -26.54
CA ARG A 9 21.56 44.48 -25.12
C ARG A 9 20.75 45.78 -24.90
N SER A 10 19.84 45.71 -23.93
CA SER A 10 19.38 46.86 -23.16
C SER A 10 19.07 46.46 -21.69
N GLN A 11 19.91 46.86 -20.84
CA GLN A 11 19.86 47.55 -19.57
C GLN A 11 18.70 47.21 -18.59
N THR A 12 19.15 46.78 -17.42
CA THR A 12 18.45 46.70 -16.11
C THR A 12 18.07 48.09 -15.57
N PRO A 13 17.02 48.21 -14.79
CA PRO A 13 17.03 49.12 -13.67
C PRO A 13 16.95 48.39 -12.31
N LEU A 14 17.83 48.80 -11.43
CA LEU A 14 17.81 48.58 -9.99
C LEU A 14 16.59 49.26 -9.37
N ILE A 15 15.83 48.53 -8.56
CA ILE A 15 14.92 49.16 -7.58
C ILE A 15 15.20 48.51 -6.22
N SER A 16 15.79 49.29 -5.38
CA SER A 16 15.54 49.72 -4.00
C SER A 16 14.91 48.67 -3.05
N SER A 17 15.70 48.45 -2.00
CA SER A 17 15.35 47.83 -0.73
C SER A 17 14.11 48.44 -0.06
N ALA A 18 13.18 47.59 0.38
CA ALA A 18 12.19 47.91 1.38
C ALA A 18 12.27 46.88 2.51
N SER A 19 12.33 47.41 3.68
CA SER A 19 12.54 46.86 4.99
C SER A 19 11.55 45.79 5.43
N SER A 20 12.10 44.82 6.16
CA SER A 20 11.42 43.80 6.93
C SER A 20 10.51 44.34 8.01
N GLU A 21 9.26 43.97 8.02
CA GLU A 21 8.46 43.91 9.24
C GLU A 21 8.26 42.44 9.61
N LYS A 22 8.76 42.09 10.79
CA LYS A 22 8.57 40.82 11.45
C LYS A 22 7.24 40.85 12.18
N ASP A 23 6.23 40.23 11.65
CA ASP A 23 5.04 39.88 12.44
C ASP A 23 5.30 38.57 13.19
N SER A 24 5.47 38.72 14.50
CA SER A 24 5.60 37.64 15.46
C SER A 24 4.23 37.16 15.90
N MET A 25 3.88 35.95 15.52
CA MET A 25 2.75 35.22 16.13
C MET A 25 3.09 34.79 17.57
N PRO A 26 2.17 34.91 18.53
CA PRO A 26 2.45 34.56 19.92
C PRO A 26 2.42 33.06 20.13
N MET A 27 3.49 32.54 20.67
CA MET A 27 3.61 31.19 21.20
C MET A 27 2.69 31.00 22.40
N LEU A 28 1.76 30.07 22.35
CA LEU A 28 0.99 29.62 23.49
C LEU A 28 1.88 28.84 24.47
N SER A 29 2.11 29.43 25.63
CA SER A 29 2.90 28.82 26.70
C SER A 29 2.12 27.71 27.40
N ARG A 30 2.74 26.52 27.51
CA ARG A 30 2.28 25.43 28.38
C ARG A 30 2.50 25.86 29.85
N ARG A 31 1.44 26.16 30.55
CA ARG A 31 1.48 26.29 32.03
C ARG A 31 1.25 24.89 32.63
N ALA A 32 2.27 24.43 33.34
CA ALA A 32 2.19 23.28 34.21
C ALA A 32 1.30 23.60 35.41
N PHE A 33 0.31 22.74 35.64
CA PHE A 33 -0.46 22.74 36.89
C PHE A 33 0.25 21.80 37.88
N ALA A 34 0.96 22.40 38.84
CA ALA A 34 1.39 21.76 40.07
C ALA A 34 0.46 22.22 41.20
N GLY A 35 -0.45 21.41 41.60
CA GLY A 35 -1.30 21.64 42.77
C GLY A 35 -0.99 20.61 43.83
N GLY A 36 -0.23 20.99 44.86
CA GLY A 36 0.00 20.15 46.02
C GLY A 36 -1.19 20.21 46.99
N LEU A 37 -1.53 19.06 47.56
CA LEU A 37 -2.48 18.92 48.68
C LEU A 37 -1.71 19.00 50.01
N PRO A 38 -2.21 19.72 51.02
CA PRO A 38 -1.66 19.62 52.36
C PRO A 38 -2.27 18.44 53.14
N LEU A 39 -1.39 17.74 53.83
CA LEU A 39 -1.70 16.74 54.83
C LEU A 39 -2.15 17.40 56.11
N ALA A 40 -3.37 17.12 56.59
CA ALA A 40 -3.82 17.45 57.92
C ALA A 40 -4.03 16.18 58.72
N LEU A 41 -3.19 15.97 59.73
CA LEU A 41 -3.38 14.99 60.80
C LEU A 41 -4.27 15.62 61.86
N VAL A 42 -5.39 14.94 62.18
CA VAL A 42 -6.09 15.14 63.48
C VAL A 42 -6.41 13.77 64.01
N GLY A 43 -5.90 13.49 65.22
CA GLY A 43 -6.23 12.28 65.96
C GLY A 43 -7.54 12.46 66.78
N GLY A 44 -8.15 11.33 67.08
CA GLY A 44 -9.34 11.31 67.96
C GLY A 44 -9.89 9.87 68.12
N THR A 45 -9.53 9.25 69.19
CA THR A 45 -10.11 8.22 70.09
C THR A 45 -11.33 7.41 69.66
N LEU A 46 -11.18 6.10 69.81
CA LEU A 46 -12.01 4.98 70.16
C LEU A 46 -13.46 5.26 70.56
N LEU A 47 -14.43 4.62 69.91
CA LEU A 47 -15.56 3.91 70.48
C LEU A 47 -16.07 2.84 69.49
N GLY A 48 -16.17 1.62 69.95
CA GLY A 48 -16.58 0.48 69.16
C GLY A 48 -18.08 0.50 68.86
N GLU A 49 -18.39 0.26 67.58
CA GLU A 49 -19.72 -0.26 67.19
C GLU A 49 -19.49 -1.39 66.17
N ALA A 50 -20.14 -2.50 66.49
CA ALA A 50 -20.17 -3.70 65.67
C ALA A 50 -20.88 -3.38 64.36
N LEU A 51 -20.11 -3.17 63.24
CA LEU A 51 -20.63 -3.10 61.90
C LEU A 51 -21.06 -4.50 61.47
N VAL A 52 -22.36 -4.71 61.40
CA VAL A 52 -23.01 -5.81 60.68
C VAL A 52 -22.47 -5.74 59.24
N ARG A 53 -21.63 -6.68 58.85
CA ARG A 53 -21.19 -6.82 57.45
C ARG A 53 -22.40 -7.23 56.63
N ASP A 54 -22.81 -6.34 55.74
CA ASP A 54 -23.75 -6.61 54.68
C ASP A 54 -23.11 -7.64 53.70
N PRO A 55 -23.66 -8.85 53.53
CA PRO A 55 -23.09 -9.86 52.64
C PRO A 55 -23.35 -9.56 51.15
N SER A 56 -23.94 -8.44 50.80
CA SER A 56 -24.29 -8.09 49.41
C SER A 56 -23.28 -7.22 48.70
N ALA A 57 -22.07 -6.97 49.24
CA ALA A 57 -20.97 -6.44 48.47
C ALA A 57 -20.43 -7.51 47.50
N LEU A 58 -21.27 -7.87 46.51
CA LEU A 58 -20.80 -8.58 45.33
C LEU A 58 -19.64 -7.79 44.76
N ALA A 59 -18.42 -8.31 44.91
CA ALA A 59 -17.25 -7.81 44.29
C ALA A 59 -17.57 -7.64 42.80
N ALA A 60 -17.66 -6.40 42.33
CA ALA A 60 -17.83 -6.11 40.92
C ALA A 60 -16.67 -6.79 40.20
N THR A 61 -16.96 -7.82 39.45
CA THR A 61 -15.99 -8.49 38.57
C THR A 61 -15.32 -7.41 37.74
N PRO A 62 -13.99 -7.30 37.73
CA PRO A 62 -13.33 -6.31 36.92
C PRO A 62 -13.82 -6.48 35.47
N LYS A 63 -14.50 -5.47 34.94
CA LYS A 63 -14.93 -5.48 33.56
C LYS A 63 -13.67 -5.67 32.71
N ALA A 64 -13.57 -6.82 32.02
CA ALA A 64 -12.44 -7.13 31.17
C ALA A 64 -12.15 -5.89 30.31
N ALA A 65 -10.91 -5.43 30.33
CA ALA A 65 -10.49 -4.31 29.50
C ALA A 65 -10.87 -4.65 28.06
N ARG A 66 -11.75 -3.84 27.47
CA ARG A 66 -12.09 -4.02 26.06
C ARG A 66 -10.84 -3.70 25.27
N THR A 67 -10.28 -4.69 24.59
CA THR A 67 -9.26 -4.45 23.57
C THR A 67 -9.87 -3.48 22.56
N PRO A 68 -9.22 -2.36 22.24
CA PRO A 68 -9.72 -1.48 21.18
C PRO A 68 -9.94 -2.32 19.93
N MET A 69 -11.13 -2.27 19.34
CA MET A 69 -11.35 -2.84 18.02
C MET A 69 -10.51 -2.05 17.05
N THR A 70 -9.46 -2.66 16.54
CA THR A 70 -8.74 -2.13 15.39
C THR A 70 -9.61 -2.41 14.17
N ALA A 71 -10.39 -1.42 13.75
CA ALA A 71 -11.16 -1.54 12.53
C ALA A 71 -10.17 -1.62 11.35
N THR A 72 -10.26 -2.66 10.55
CA THR A 72 -9.54 -2.72 9.29
C THR A 72 -10.25 -1.80 8.31
N PRO A 73 -9.61 -0.74 7.80
CA PRO A 73 -10.25 0.18 6.87
C PRO A 73 -10.56 -0.51 5.54
N PHE A 74 -11.65 -0.12 4.91
CA PHE A 74 -11.94 -0.40 3.51
C PHE A 74 -12.44 0.87 2.82
N ALA A 75 -12.26 0.95 1.50
CA ALA A 75 -12.76 2.02 0.67
C ALA A 75 -13.34 1.42 -0.61
N GLN A 76 -14.46 1.95 -1.10
CA GLN A 76 -15.16 1.45 -2.28
C GLN A 76 -15.29 2.52 -3.34
N ILE A 77 -15.12 2.13 -4.59
CA ILE A 77 -15.42 2.93 -5.78
C ILE A 77 -16.20 2.09 -6.79
N HIS A 78 -16.90 2.76 -7.71
CA HIS A 78 -17.63 2.11 -8.78
C HIS A 78 -17.03 2.41 -10.16
N ILE A 79 -16.70 1.34 -10.88
CA ILE A 79 -16.27 1.38 -12.28
C ILE A 79 -17.37 0.74 -13.12
N GLY A 80 -18.34 1.55 -13.55
CA GLY A 80 -19.54 1.03 -14.19
C GLY A 80 -20.28 0.04 -13.29
N ARG A 81 -20.48 -1.21 -13.75
CA ARG A 81 -21.10 -2.29 -12.97
C ARG A 81 -20.23 -2.86 -11.86
N PHE A 82 -18.92 -2.61 -11.89
CA PHE A 82 -18.01 -3.17 -10.91
C PHE A 82 -17.95 -2.34 -9.62
N THR A 83 -18.06 -2.99 -8.49
CA THR A 83 -17.65 -2.46 -7.19
C THR A 83 -16.22 -2.88 -6.92
N VAL A 84 -15.32 -1.92 -6.74
CA VAL A 84 -13.92 -2.16 -6.38
C VAL A 84 -13.71 -1.72 -4.93
N THR A 85 -13.37 -2.68 -4.08
CA THR A 85 -13.12 -2.45 -2.66
C THR A 85 -11.63 -2.57 -2.38
N ALA A 86 -10.99 -1.45 -1.98
CA ALA A 86 -9.65 -1.48 -1.42
C ALA A 86 -9.69 -2.03 0.01
N LEU A 87 -8.85 -3.00 0.28
CA LEU A 87 -8.64 -3.66 1.58
C LEU A 87 -7.18 -3.47 1.98
N THR A 88 -6.85 -3.48 3.25
CA THR A 88 -5.46 -3.48 3.68
C THR A 88 -5.11 -4.75 4.44
N ASP A 89 -4.01 -5.39 4.06
CA ASP A 89 -3.41 -6.49 4.81
C ASP A 89 -2.54 -5.98 5.97
N GLY A 90 -2.22 -4.68 5.99
CA GLY A 90 -1.40 -4.04 7.02
C GLY A 90 -0.29 -3.18 6.44
N TYR A 91 0.86 -3.12 7.14
CA TYR A 91 1.98 -2.28 6.74
C TYR A 91 3.33 -2.86 7.16
N ALA A 92 4.40 -2.36 6.50
CA ALA A 92 5.77 -2.51 6.96
C ALA A 92 6.54 -1.19 6.81
N ASP A 93 7.56 -1.00 7.64
CA ASP A 93 8.52 0.10 7.49
C ASP A 93 9.76 -0.47 6.81
N ILE A 94 9.91 -0.16 5.54
CA ILE A 94 10.99 -0.67 4.67
C ILE A 94 12.26 0.15 4.91
N PRO A 95 13.40 -0.48 5.26
CA PRO A 95 14.63 0.25 5.54
C PRO A 95 15.03 1.20 4.41
N TYR A 96 15.48 2.41 4.74
CA TYR A 96 15.93 3.40 3.76
C TYR A 96 17.07 2.89 2.86
N THR A 97 17.81 1.88 3.30
CA THR A 97 18.88 1.22 2.53
C THR A 97 18.41 0.26 1.45
N TYR A 98 17.09 -0.01 1.36
CA TYR A 98 16.51 -0.91 0.35
C TYR A 98 16.24 -0.22 -1.00
N PHE A 99 16.78 0.97 -1.19
CA PHE A 99 16.64 1.75 -2.43
C PHE A 99 18.02 1.96 -3.07
N PRO A 100 18.53 0.97 -3.84
CA PRO A 100 19.86 1.03 -4.45
C PRO A 100 20.01 2.25 -5.36
N GLY A 101 21.22 2.83 -5.38
CA GLY A 101 21.52 4.04 -6.13
C GLY A 101 21.14 5.35 -5.41
N ARG A 102 20.56 5.26 -4.21
CA ARG A 102 20.27 6.43 -3.34
C ARG A 102 20.86 6.22 -1.95
N SER A 103 21.29 7.29 -1.32
CA SER A 103 21.67 7.28 0.09
C SER A 103 20.44 7.25 1.00
N ALA A 104 20.57 6.67 2.20
CA ALA A 104 19.46 6.64 3.16
C ALA A 104 18.88 8.03 3.48
N PRO A 105 19.67 9.13 3.64
CA PRO A 105 19.12 10.48 3.81
C PRO A 105 18.33 11.00 2.61
N GLU A 106 18.71 10.66 1.36
CA GLU A 106 17.93 11.04 0.16
C GLU A 106 16.58 10.34 0.15
N VAL A 107 16.55 9.04 0.47
CA VAL A 107 15.32 8.26 0.56
C VAL A 107 14.43 8.77 1.68
N GLU A 108 15.00 9.06 2.87
CA GLU A 108 14.26 9.63 4.00
C GLU A 108 13.64 10.98 3.63
N LYS A 109 14.38 11.84 2.94
CA LYS A 109 13.87 13.14 2.44
C LYS A 109 12.69 12.94 1.49
N ALA A 110 12.80 12.01 0.54
CA ALA A 110 11.73 11.69 -0.40
C ALA A 110 10.49 11.15 0.33
N ALA A 111 10.67 10.21 1.26
CA ALA A 111 9.60 9.65 2.07
C ALA A 111 8.93 10.71 2.99
N THR A 112 9.71 11.65 3.52
CA THR A 112 9.20 12.77 4.33
C THR A 112 8.29 13.67 3.49
N ALA A 113 8.66 13.97 2.27
CA ALA A 113 7.85 14.75 1.34
C ALA A 113 6.51 14.06 0.99
N GLN A 114 6.44 12.74 1.12
CA GLN A 114 5.23 11.92 0.90
C GLN A 114 4.52 11.55 2.22
N TYR A 115 4.96 12.07 3.37
CA TYR A 115 4.43 11.72 4.70
C TYR A 115 4.53 10.22 5.06
N THR A 116 5.42 9.48 4.40
CA THR A 116 5.62 8.04 4.60
C THR A 116 6.89 7.70 5.39
N ALA A 117 7.73 8.69 5.72
CA ALA A 117 8.91 8.47 6.56
C ALA A 117 8.52 8.01 7.98
N ARG A 118 9.24 7.01 8.48
CA ARG A 118 9.14 6.50 9.85
C ARG A 118 10.56 6.35 10.42
N LYS A 119 10.68 6.20 11.72
CA LYS A 119 11.99 6.04 12.38
C LYS A 119 12.80 4.88 11.79
N SER A 120 12.13 3.81 11.35
CA SER A 120 12.74 2.58 10.83
C SER A 120 12.86 2.51 9.31
N GLY A 121 12.26 3.44 8.57
CA GLY A 121 12.27 3.41 7.10
C GLY A 121 11.05 4.07 6.46
N VAL A 122 10.75 3.68 5.24
CA VAL A 122 9.58 4.14 4.47
C VAL A 122 8.38 3.26 4.81
N ARG A 123 7.25 3.85 5.22
CA ARG A 123 6.00 3.12 5.43
C ARG A 123 5.40 2.68 4.10
N PHE A 124 5.36 1.35 3.89
CA PHE A 124 4.59 0.71 2.83
C PHE A 124 3.29 0.16 3.40
N LEU A 125 2.17 0.45 2.76
CA LEU A 125 0.92 -0.24 2.99
C LEU A 125 0.88 -1.49 2.11
N PHE A 126 0.00 -2.43 2.43
CA PHE A 126 -0.24 -3.64 1.65
C PHE A 126 -1.73 -3.65 1.30
N ASN A 127 -2.06 -2.91 0.24
CA ASN A 127 -3.43 -2.78 -0.25
C ASN A 127 -3.71 -3.93 -1.23
N GLN A 128 -4.80 -4.65 -1.00
CA GLN A 128 -5.38 -5.60 -1.93
C GLN A 128 -6.73 -5.06 -2.41
N TYR A 129 -7.22 -5.57 -3.53
CA TYR A 129 -8.46 -5.08 -4.10
C TYR A 129 -9.41 -6.22 -4.39
N LEU A 130 -10.65 -6.10 -3.91
CA LEU A 130 -11.74 -7.00 -4.25
C LEU A 130 -12.58 -6.34 -5.34
N VAL A 131 -12.80 -7.05 -6.44
CA VAL A 131 -13.61 -6.62 -7.59
C VAL A 131 -14.85 -7.50 -7.64
N GLU A 132 -16.02 -6.87 -7.61
CA GLU A 132 -17.32 -7.55 -7.65
C GLU A 132 -18.19 -6.98 -8.78
N ASP A 133 -18.84 -7.85 -9.55
CA ASP A 133 -19.79 -7.47 -10.62
C ASP A 133 -21.25 -7.88 -10.30
N GLY A 134 -21.50 -8.34 -9.06
CA GLY A 134 -22.77 -8.86 -8.58
C GLY A 134 -22.89 -10.39 -8.73
N GLU A 135 -22.10 -11.02 -9.58
CA GLU A 135 -22.06 -12.47 -9.78
C GLU A 135 -20.76 -13.10 -9.27
N ARG A 136 -19.63 -12.41 -9.45
CA ARG A 136 -18.28 -12.90 -9.16
C ARG A 136 -17.52 -11.97 -8.22
N ARG A 137 -16.65 -12.58 -7.42
CA ARG A 137 -15.69 -11.94 -6.52
C ARG A 137 -14.28 -12.29 -6.95
N ILE A 138 -13.56 -11.31 -7.47
CA ILE A 138 -12.19 -11.45 -7.91
C ILE A 138 -11.29 -10.69 -6.94
N LEU A 139 -10.40 -11.40 -6.25
CA LEU A 139 -9.41 -10.79 -5.38
C LEU A 139 -8.12 -10.53 -6.17
N ILE A 140 -7.59 -9.33 -6.08
CA ILE A 140 -6.31 -8.96 -6.67
C ILE A 140 -5.27 -8.96 -5.56
N ASP A 141 -4.35 -9.91 -5.62
CA ASP A 141 -3.39 -10.31 -4.59
C ASP A 141 -4.03 -10.83 -3.29
N ALA A 142 -3.29 -11.67 -2.57
CA ALA A 142 -3.77 -12.35 -1.38
C ALA A 142 -3.08 -11.87 -0.07
N GLY A 143 -2.21 -10.86 -0.15
CA GLY A 143 -1.49 -10.32 1.00
C GLY A 143 -0.32 -11.18 1.46
N ALA A 144 0.34 -10.75 2.54
CA ALA A 144 1.57 -11.32 3.09
C ALA A 144 1.35 -12.40 4.16
N ALA A 145 0.12 -12.61 4.62
CA ALA A 145 -0.22 -13.57 5.71
C ALA A 145 0.64 -13.44 6.97
N GLY A 146 1.04 -12.22 7.33
CA GLY A 146 1.85 -11.96 8.52
C GLY A 146 3.36 -12.22 8.35
N SER A 147 3.83 -12.50 7.15
CA SER A 147 5.25 -12.78 6.89
C SER A 147 6.14 -11.53 6.89
N ILE A 148 5.57 -10.35 6.75
CA ILE A 148 6.27 -9.07 6.67
C ILE A 148 5.62 -8.04 7.59
N GLY A 149 6.40 -7.38 8.43
CA GLY A 149 5.95 -6.25 9.25
C GLY A 149 4.72 -6.53 10.10
N GLN A 150 3.73 -5.67 10.00
CA GLN A 150 2.42 -5.76 10.66
C GLN A 150 1.36 -6.07 9.60
N THR A 151 1.46 -7.21 8.94
CA THR A 151 0.55 -7.70 7.90
C THR A 151 -0.26 -8.91 8.40
N GLY A 152 -1.08 -9.53 7.56
CA GLY A 152 -1.92 -10.69 7.89
C GLY A 152 -3.34 -10.28 8.32
N HIS A 153 -3.77 -9.06 7.99
CA HIS A 153 -5.10 -8.54 8.34
C HIS A 153 -6.14 -8.71 7.21
N LEU A 154 -5.76 -9.20 6.04
CA LEU A 154 -6.70 -9.40 4.92
C LEU A 154 -7.88 -10.33 5.28
N PRO A 155 -7.71 -11.43 6.03
CA PRO A 155 -8.86 -12.23 6.48
C PRO A 155 -9.86 -11.45 7.32
N GLN A 156 -9.38 -10.55 8.20
CA GLN A 156 -10.24 -9.66 9.00
C GLN A 156 -10.93 -8.61 8.12
N ALA A 157 -10.24 -8.08 7.10
CA ALA A 157 -10.81 -7.14 6.14
C ALA A 157 -11.96 -7.78 5.34
N LEU A 158 -11.77 -9.00 4.84
CA LEU A 158 -12.84 -9.77 4.21
C LEU A 158 -14.00 -10.06 5.17
N ALA A 159 -13.71 -10.41 6.43
CA ALA A 159 -14.74 -10.68 7.42
C ALA A 159 -15.58 -9.43 7.77
N VAL A 160 -15.02 -8.21 7.72
CA VAL A 160 -15.77 -6.96 7.86
C VAL A 160 -16.81 -6.80 6.74
N LEU A 161 -16.51 -7.28 5.52
CA LEU A 161 -17.44 -7.33 4.41
C LEU A 161 -18.43 -8.52 4.49
N GLY A 162 -18.33 -9.34 5.54
CA GLY A 162 -19.14 -10.56 5.68
C GLY A 162 -18.67 -11.72 4.81
N LEU A 163 -17.44 -11.66 4.25
CA LEU A 163 -16.91 -12.64 3.33
C LEU A 163 -15.96 -13.63 4.02
N LYS A 164 -15.98 -14.86 3.53
CA LYS A 164 -15.02 -15.93 3.84
C LYS A 164 -14.15 -16.20 2.61
N PRO A 165 -12.93 -16.73 2.79
CA PRO A 165 -12.06 -17.10 1.66
C PRO A 165 -12.73 -18.03 0.65
N SER A 166 -13.61 -18.96 1.07
CA SER A 166 -14.37 -19.85 0.19
C SER A 166 -15.44 -19.17 -0.68
N GLN A 167 -15.64 -17.86 -0.50
CA GLN A 167 -16.59 -17.07 -1.31
C GLN A 167 -15.88 -16.20 -2.36
N ILE A 168 -14.56 -16.36 -2.50
CA ILE A 168 -13.77 -15.75 -3.56
C ILE A 168 -13.73 -16.71 -4.73
N ASP A 169 -14.20 -16.25 -5.90
CA ASP A 169 -14.33 -17.08 -7.10
C ASP A 169 -13.04 -17.13 -7.91
N ALA A 170 -12.27 -16.03 -7.89
CA ALA A 170 -10.99 -15.96 -8.59
C ALA A 170 -9.98 -15.08 -7.83
N ILE A 171 -8.71 -15.39 -8.01
CA ILE A 171 -7.59 -14.57 -7.51
C ILE A 171 -6.63 -14.31 -8.67
N ILE A 172 -6.35 -13.05 -8.95
CA ILE A 172 -5.30 -12.65 -9.87
C ILE A 172 -4.10 -12.23 -9.02
N VAL A 173 -3.01 -12.98 -9.08
CA VAL A 173 -1.75 -12.64 -8.42
C VAL A 173 -0.93 -11.82 -9.39
N THR A 174 -0.65 -10.56 -9.00
CA THR A 174 0.06 -9.62 -9.87
C THR A 174 1.50 -10.03 -10.13
N HIS A 175 2.14 -10.64 -9.11
CA HIS A 175 3.47 -11.26 -9.22
C HIS A 175 3.76 -12.14 -7.98
N MET A 176 4.79 -12.96 -8.05
CA MET A 176 5.04 -13.98 -7.03
C MET A 176 6.02 -13.55 -5.92
N HIS A 177 5.97 -12.29 -5.46
CA HIS A 177 6.55 -11.95 -4.16
C HIS A 177 5.64 -12.40 -3.02
N GLN A 178 6.24 -12.68 -1.87
CA GLN A 178 5.53 -13.30 -0.73
C GLN A 178 4.38 -12.44 -0.18
N ASP A 179 4.40 -11.14 -0.36
CA ASP A 179 3.40 -10.20 0.11
C ASP A 179 2.19 -10.04 -0.83
N HIS A 180 2.27 -10.65 -2.02
CA HIS A 180 1.16 -10.71 -2.97
C HIS A 180 0.50 -12.09 -3.00
N MET A 181 1.27 -13.16 -2.80
CA MET A 181 0.75 -14.53 -2.85
C MET A 181 0.70 -15.24 -1.49
N GLY A 182 1.28 -14.65 -0.42
CA GLY A 182 1.44 -15.33 0.88
C GLY A 182 0.13 -15.80 1.48
N GLY A 183 -0.92 -15.00 1.35
CA GLY A 183 -2.25 -15.34 1.85
C GLY A 183 -2.97 -16.46 1.10
N LEU A 184 -2.44 -16.93 -0.04
CA LEU A 184 -2.92 -18.14 -0.69
C LEU A 184 -2.68 -19.38 0.19
N VAL A 185 -1.67 -19.33 1.06
CA VAL A 185 -1.30 -20.46 1.92
C VAL A 185 -1.44 -20.05 3.39
N LEU A 186 -2.28 -20.73 4.12
CA LEU A 186 -2.46 -20.53 5.55
C LEU A 186 -2.27 -21.83 6.31
N GLY A 187 -1.28 -21.87 7.22
CA GLY A 187 -0.98 -23.10 7.98
C GLY A 187 -0.62 -24.31 7.09
N GLY A 188 0.06 -24.10 5.97
CA GLY A 188 0.44 -25.13 5.02
C GLY A 188 -0.71 -25.71 4.20
N LYS A 189 -1.86 -25.02 4.14
CA LYS A 189 -3.07 -25.41 3.41
C LYS A 189 -3.49 -24.32 2.43
N ASN A 190 -4.19 -24.75 1.38
CA ASN A 190 -4.92 -23.86 0.48
C ASN A 190 -5.96 -23.05 1.27
N ASN A 191 -5.84 -21.71 1.25
CA ASN A 191 -6.73 -20.82 1.97
C ASN A 191 -7.98 -20.43 1.16
N TYR A 192 -7.93 -20.52 -0.17
CA TYR A 192 -9.03 -20.18 -1.07
C TYR A 192 -9.38 -21.40 -1.94
N PRO A 193 -10.04 -22.43 -1.35
CA PRO A 193 -10.20 -23.75 -1.96
C PRO A 193 -11.02 -23.75 -3.24
N ASP A 194 -11.93 -22.77 -3.38
CA ASP A 194 -12.89 -22.71 -4.48
C ASP A 194 -12.45 -21.71 -5.57
N ALA A 195 -11.40 -20.90 -5.32
CA ALA A 195 -10.94 -19.87 -6.23
C ALA A 195 -10.11 -20.42 -7.39
N GLU A 196 -10.36 -19.91 -8.59
CA GLU A 196 -9.42 -20.02 -9.71
C GLU A 196 -8.27 -19.03 -9.51
N VAL A 197 -7.01 -19.49 -9.55
CA VAL A 197 -5.83 -18.63 -9.34
C VAL A 197 -5.12 -18.40 -10.67
N TYR A 198 -4.97 -17.14 -11.04
CA TYR A 198 -4.30 -16.69 -12.26
C TYR A 198 -2.97 -16.06 -11.93
N ILE A 199 -1.88 -16.51 -12.56
CA ILE A 199 -0.52 -15.96 -12.40
C ILE A 199 0.16 -15.95 -13.77
N ASP A 200 0.97 -14.94 -14.06
CA ASP A 200 1.73 -14.93 -15.31
C ASP A 200 2.75 -16.07 -15.34
N ARG A 201 2.82 -16.76 -16.47
CA ARG A 201 3.68 -17.94 -16.67
C ARG A 201 5.17 -17.63 -16.48
N ARG A 202 5.59 -16.39 -16.80
CA ARG A 202 6.99 -15.96 -16.62
C ARG A 202 7.37 -15.94 -15.15
N ASP A 203 6.46 -15.50 -14.28
CA ASP A 203 6.67 -15.52 -12.82
C ASP A 203 6.64 -16.95 -12.28
N VAL A 204 5.65 -17.75 -12.68
CA VAL A 204 5.63 -19.18 -12.27
C VAL A 204 6.95 -19.87 -12.62
N ARG A 205 7.45 -19.69 -13.85
CA ARG A 205 8.73 -20.28 -14.27
C ARG A 205 9.92 -19.75 -13.48
N HIS A 206 9.97 -18.45 -13.21
CA HIS A 206 11.08 -17.83 -12.49
C HIS A 206 11.13 -18.31 -11.04
N TRP A 207 10.01 -18.20 -10.32
CA TRP A 207 9.96 -18.47 -8.88
C TRP A 207 9.90 -19.94 -8.50
N THR A 208 9.72 -20.85 -9.48
CA THR A 208 9.80 -22.30 -9.26
C THR A 208 11.05 -22.93 -9.88
N ASP A 209 11.97 -22.14 -10.45
CA ASP A 209 13.22 -22.63 -11.02
C ASP A 209 14.26 -22.86 -9.90
N PRO A 210 14.71 -24.14 -9.68
CA PRO A 210 15.71 -24.43 -8.67
C PRO A 210 17.08 -23.73 -8.91
N ALA A 211 17.45 -23.49 -10.17
CA ALA A 211 18.70 -22.79 -10.47
C ALA A 211 18.61 -21.31 -10.09
N LYS A 212 17.50 -20.67 -10.35
CA LYS A 212 17.22 -19.30 -9.92
C LYS A 212 17.21 -19.19 -8.39
N ARG A 213 16.48 -20.09 -7.72
CA ARG A 213 16.44 -20.16 -6.26
C ARG A 213 17.83 -20.30 -5.65
N ASN A 214 18.66 -21.24 -6.14
CA ASN A 214 19.98 -21.51 -5.58
C ASN A 214 20.96 -20.32 -5.74
N SER A 215 20.75 -19.48 -6.75
CA SER A 215 21.57 -18.27 -7.00
C SER A 215 20.97 -16.99 -6.39
N ALA A 216 19.75 -17.05 -5.89
CA ALA A 216 19.06 -15.88 -5.36
C ALA A 216 19.58 -15.50 -3.96
N PRO A 217 19.67 -14.20 -3.64
CA PRO A 217 20.04 -13.72 -2.33
C PRO A 217 19.01 -14.14 -1.26
N ASP A 218 19.46 -14.18 0.00
CA ASP A 218 18.67 -14.69 1.13
C ASP A 218 17.29 -13.99 1.28
N PHE A 219 17.22 -12.70 1.00
CA PHE A 219 15.97 -11.94 1.13
C PHE A 219 14.88 -12.34 0.12
N LEU A 220 15.22 -13.03 -0.97
CA LEU A 220 14.29 -13.56 -1.96
C LEU A 220 13.90 -15.02 -1.71
N GLN A 221 14.64 -15.75 -0.87
CA GLN A 221 14.37 -17.17 -0.58
C GLN A 221 12.93 -17.43 -0.07
N PRO A 222 12.33 -16.55 0.76
CA PRO A 222 10.93 -16.73 1.16
C PRO A 222 9.95 -16.75 -0.01
N SER A 223 10.14 -15.90 -1.03
CA SER A 223 9.27 -15.87 -2.22
C SER A 223 9.40 -17.16 -3.04
N PHE A 224 10.62 -17.69 -3.24
CA PHE A 224 10.82 -18.98 -3.92
C PHE A 224 10.11 -20.12 -3.19
N LYS A 225 10.27 -20.21 -1.86
CA LYS A 225 9.62 -21.25 -1.05
C LYS A 225 8.11 -21.15 -1.10
N MET A 226 7.57 -19.95 -1.02
CA MET A 226 6.13 -19.70 -1.10
C MET A 226 5.59 -20.05 -2.47
N ALA A 227 6.30 -19.70 -3.55
CA ALA A 227 5.90 -20.03 -4.93
C ALA A 227 5.79 -21.55 -5.16
N GLU A 228 6.78 -22.32 -4.69
CA GLU A 228 6.74 -23.79 -4.74
C GLU A 228 5.51 -24.34 -3.99
N GLU A 229 5.21 -23.76 -2.81
CA GLU A 229 4.07 -24.20 -2.00
C GLU A 229 2.73 -23.81 -2.65
N VAL A 230 2.61 -22.63 -3.21
CA VAL A 230 1.42 -22.18 -3.96
C VAL A 230 1.16 -23.11 -5.12
N VAL A 231 2.14 -23.37 -5.98
CA VAL A 231 1.97 -24.26 -7.14
C VAL A 231 1.58 -25.68 -6.71
N ARG A 232 2.13 -26.18 -5.62
CA ARG A 232 1.78 -27.50 -5.07
C ARG A 232 0.34 -27.56 -4.54
N LEU A 233 -0.14 -26.48 -3.87
CA LEU A 233 -1.45 -26.44 -3.22
C LEU A 233 -2.59 -26.05 -4.17
N TYR A 234 -2.26 -25.41 -5.29
CA TYR A 234 -3.22 -24.98 -6.32
C TYR A 234 -2.96 -25.70 -7.65
N PRO A 235 -3.24 -27.01 -7.75
CA PRO A 235 -2.91 -27.80 -8.95
C PRO A 235 -3.70 -27.38 -10.20
N LYS A 236 -4.76 -26.58 -10.02
CA LYS A 236 -5.57 -26.01 -11.10
C LYS A 236 -5.21 -24.55 -11.42
N LEU A 237 -4.09 -24.04 -10.85
CA LEU A 237 -3.59 -22.70 -11.12
C LEU A 237 -3.46 -22.48 -12.65
N GLN A 238 -3.97 -21.34 -13.10
CA GLN A 238 -3.92 -20.91 -14.49
C GLN A 238 -2.65 -20.07 -14.72
N ALA A 239 -1.63 -20.68 -15.29
CA ALA A 239 -0.43 -19.97 -15.74
C ALA A 239 -0.74 -19.26 -17.07
N ILE A 240 -1.06 -17.99 -17.01
CA ILE A 240 -1.48 -17.18 -18.16
C ILE A 240 -0.28 -16.63 -18.95
N ASP A 241 -0.51 -16.29 -20.21
CA ASP A 241 0.50 -15.71 -21.11
C ASP A 241 0.04 -14.32 -21.54
N GLY A 242 0.78 -13.27 -21.09
CA GLY A 242 0.59 -11.90 -21.53
C GLY A 242 -0.78 -11.28 -21.26
N GLU A 243 -1.07 -10.21 -21.98
CA GLU A 243 -2.32 -9.46 -21.87
C GLU A 243 -3.52 -10.29 -22.36
N ARG A 244 -4.57 -10.31 -21.55
CA ARG A 244 -5.82 -10.99 -21.88
C ARG A 244 -6.97 -10.54 -21.00
N GLU A 245 -8.17 -10.70 -21.49
CA GLU A 245 -9.38 -10.56 -20.69
C GLU A 245 -9.62 -11.84 -19.87
N ILE A 246 -9.87 -11.68 -18.58
CA ILE A 246 -10.20 -12.78 -17.64
C ILE A 246 -11.72 -12.98 -17.61
N ILE A 247 -12.45 -11.91 -17.44
CA ILE A 247 -13.91 -11.81 -17.62
C ILE A 247 -14.22 -10.50 -18.35
N PRO A 248 -15.39 -10.34 -18.99
CA PRO A 248 -15.74 -9.12 -19.66
C PRO A 248 -15.55 -7.88 -18.77
N GLY A 249 -14.66 -6.97 -19.18
CA GLY A 249 -14.30 -5.76 -18.45
C GLY A 249 -13.20 -5.91 -17.39
N VAL A 250 -12.62 -7.10 -17.19
CA VAL A 250 -11.44 -7.31 -16.33
C VAL A 250 -10.33 -7.94 -17.15
N SER A 251 -9.27 -7.19 -17.41
CA SER A 251 -8.17 -7.62 -18.27
C SER A 251 -6.80 -7.46 -17.60
N ILE A 252 -5.87 -8.30 -18.04
CA ILE A 252 -4.47 -8.26 -17.62
C ILE A 252 -3.72 -7.23 -18.46
N VAL A 253 -2.84 -6.46 -17.81
CA VAL A 253 -1.91 -5.51 -18.42
C VAL A 253 -0.49 -5.97 -18.14
N ASP A 254 0.38 -6.01 -19.14
CA ASP A 254 1.79 -6.35 -18.96
C ASP A 254 2.58 -5.18 -18.35
N LEU A 255 3.07 -5.37 -17.13
CA LEU A 255 3.90 -4.42 -16.38
C LEU A 255 5.27 -5.01 -16.02
N THR A 256 5.78 -5.92 -16.84
CA THR A 256 7.08 -6.60 -16.65
C THR A 256 8.20 -5.63 -16.29
N GLY A 257 9.02 -6.02 -15.30
CA GLY A 257 10.18 -5.27 -14.83
C GLY A 257 10.46 -5.50 -13.36
N HIS A 258 9.50 -5.21 -12.49
CA HIS A 258 9.61 -5.50 -11.06
C HIS A 258 9.85 -7.01 -10.82
N THR A 259 9.07 -7.87 -11.47
CA THR A 259 9.39 -9.28 -11.70
C THR A 259 9.27 -9.63 -13.17
N PRO A 260 9.78 -10.78 -13.64
CA PRO A 260 9.67 -11.20 -15.04
C PRO A 260 8.22 -11.32 -15.56
N GLY A 261 7.29 -11.64 -14.70
CA GLY A 261 5.88 -11.78 -15.00
C GLY A 261 4.99 -10.81 -14.24
N HIS A 262 5.51 -9.64 -13.82
CA HIS A 262 4.69 -8.62 -13.17
C HIS A 262 3.59 -8.14 -14.12
N ILE A 263 2.35 -8.22 -13.64
CA ILE A 263 1.14 -7.79 -14.35
C ILE A 263 0.35 -6.78 -13.53
N GLY A 264 -0.42 -5.95 -14.23
CA GLY A 264 -1.50 -5.15 -13.66
C GLY A 264 -2.85 -5.73 -14.04
N VAL A 265 -3.90 -5.15 -13.46
CA VAL A 265 -5.29 -5.50 -13.78
C VAL A 265 -6.05 -4.24 -14.16
N ARG A 266 -6.66 -4.24 -15.33
CA ARG A 266 -7.53 -3.16 -15.80
C ARG A 266 -8.98 -3.56 -15.59
N ILE A 267 -9.75 -2.68 -14.98
CA ILE A 267 -11.20 -2.79 -14.83
C ILE A 267 -11.83 -1.71 -15.70
N GLU A 268 -12.72 -2.08 -16.60
CA GLU A 268 -13.39 -1.14 -17.51
C GLU A 268 -14.87 -1.46 -17.66
N ASP A 269 -15.72 -0.47 -17.50
CA ASP A 269 -17.13 -0.56 -17.81
C ASP A 269 -17.75 0.83 -17.94
N GLY A 270 -18.68 1.00 -18.89
CA GLY A 270 -19.45 2.24 -19.06
C GLY A 270 -18.58 3.49 -19.31
N GLY A 271 -17.42 3.35 -19.95
CA GLY A 271 -16.50 4.46 -20.22
C GLY A 271 -15.66 4.88 -19.01
N LYS A 272 -15.76 4.20 -17.87
CA LYS A 272 -14.91 4.35 -16.69
C LYS A 272 -13.83 3.27 -16.69
N SER A 273 -12.65 3.59 -16.16
CA SER A 273 -11.52 2.67 -16.11
C SER A 273 -10.69 2.88 -14.84
N LEU A 274 -10.20 1.79 -14.27
CA LEU A 274 -9.22 1.73 -13.19
C LEU A 274 -8.12 0.76 -13.60
N ILE A 275 -6.84 1.12 -13.38
CA ILE A 275 -5.71 0.24 -13.61
C ILE A 275 -5.02 -0.02 -12.27
N MET A 276 -5.02 -1.26 -11.83
CA MET A 276 -4.26 -1.72 -10.66
C MET A 276 -2.83 -2.02 -11.12
N VAL A 277 -1.86 -1.23 -10.68
CA VAL A 277 -0.47 -1.29 -11.16
C VAL A 277 0.47 -2.01 -10.20
N SER A 278 -0.03 -2.45 -9.04
CA SER A 278 0.72 -3.19 -8.02
C SER A 278 2.06 -2.52 -7.69
N ASP A 279 3.18 -3.21 -7.89
CA ASP A 279 4.54 -2.82 -7.51
C ASP A 279 5.27 -2.01 -8.60
N MET A 280 4.54 -1.39 -9.51
CA MET A 280 5.13 -0.46 -10.45
C MET A 280 5.54 0.85 -9.78
N ILE A 281 4.82 1.29 -8.73
CA ILE A 281 5.08 2.52 -7.98
C ILE A 281 5.03 2.30 -6.47
N PHE A 282 5.89 3.02 -5.74
CA PHE A 282 6.01 3.00 -4.29
C PHE A 282 6.06 4.43 -3.75
N PRO A 283 5.93 4.66 -2.43
CA PRO A 283 5.97 6.02 -1.86
C PRO A 283 7.21 6.85 -2.20
N VAL A 284 8.32 6.23 -2.58
CA VAL A 284 9.57 6.89 -3.00
C VAL A 284 9.90 6.65 -4.47
N VAL A 285 9.29 5.65 -5.12
CA VAL A 285 9.33 5.41 -6.56
C VAL A 285 7.99 5.87 -7.12
N HIS A 286 7.90 7.12 -7.48
CA HIS A 286 6.68 7.76 -7.98
C HIS A 286 6.98 8.48 -9.30
N PRO A 287 5.98 9.04 -9.97
CA PRO A 287 6.15 9.59 -11.31
C PRO A 287 7.32 10.55 -11.50
N ALA A 288 7.65 11.37 -10.48
CA ALA A 288 8.76 12.32 -10.55
C ALA A 288 10.14 11.70 -10.23
N ALA A 289 10.21 10.42 -9.88
CA ALA A 289 11.42 9.73 -9.42
C ALA A 289 11.50 8.29 -9.97
N THR A 290 11.27 8.12 -11.28
CA THR A 290 11.25 6.81 -11.95
C THR A 290 12.61 6.10 -11.93
N ASP A 291 13.68 6.82 -11.65
CA ASP A 291 15.05 6.33 -11.51
C ASP A 291 15.43 5.92 -10.06
N VAL A 292 14.50 5.95 -9.12
CA VAL A 292 14.65 5.32 -7.82
C VAL A 292 14.28 3.85 -7.94
N PHE A 293 15.19 2.96 -7.56
CA PHE A 293 15.00 1.52 -7.63
C PHE A 293 14.66 0.94 -6.27
N PHE A 294 14.02 -0.22 -6.28
CA PHE A 294 13.72 -0.99 -5.07
C PHE A 294 14.51 -2.31 -5.08
N LEU A 295 15.04 -2.71 -3.93
CA LEU A 295 15.93 -3.88 -3.82
C LEU A 295 15.30 -5.19 -4.35
N PHE A 296 13.98 -5.32 -4.27
CA PHE A 296 13.24 -6.50 -4.71
C PHE A 296 12.95 -6.51 -6.21
N GLU A 297 13.22 -5.44 -6.95
CA GLU A 297 13.09 -5.43 -8.42
C GLU A 297 14.09 -6.39 -9.06
N GLN A 298 13.59 -7.37 -9.82
CA GLN A 298 14.41 -8.39 -10.45
C GLN A 298 15.18 -7.85 -11.66
N ASP A 299 14.64 -6.84 -12.34
CA ASP A 299 15.27 -6.11 -13.43
C ASP A 299 14.97 -4.61 -13.30
N GLN A 300 15.87 -3.88 -12.63
CA GLN A 300 15.73 -2.46 -12.36
C GLN A 300 15.65 -1.61 -13.65
N ALA A 301 16.36 -2.01 -14.70
CA ALA A 301 16.34 -1.30 -15.98
C ALA A 301 14.99 -1.49 -16.68
N ALA A 302 14.46 -2.71 -16.70
CA ALA A 302 13.15 -3.00 -17.25
C ALA A 302 12.03 -2.33 -16.43
N ALA A 303 12.11 -2.34 -15.10
CA ALA A 303 11.16 -1.67 -14.22
C ALA A 303 11.12 -0.16 -14.49
N LYS A 304 12.29 0.48 -14.61
CA LYS A 304 12.37 1.91 -14.98
C LYS A 304 11.78 2.16 -16.37
N ALA A 305 12.14 1.36 -17.36
CA ALA A 305 11.62 1.51 -18.72
C ALA A 305 10.10 1.37 -18.77
N MET A 306 9.53 0.48 -17.94
CA MET A 306 8.09 0.32 -17.80
C MET A 306 7.46 1.58 -17.20
N ARG A 307 8.00 2.13 -16.10
CA ARG A 307 7.54 3.39 -15.51
C ARG A 307 7.60 4.55 -16.48
N ASP A 308 8.73 4.70 -17.20
CA ASP A 308 8.94 5.77 -18.18
C ASP A 308 7.95 5.72 -19.36
N ARG A 309 7.48 4.53 -19.73
CA ARG A 309 6.48 4.33 -20.77
C ARG A 309 5.05 4.53 -20.25
N PHE A 310 4.72 3.86 -19.15
CA PHE A 310 3.36 3.77 -18.66
C PHE A 310 2.87 5.06 -18.01
N LEU A 311 3.70 5.69 -17.16
CA LEU A 311 3.25 6.83 -16.35
C LEU A 311 2.88 8.07 -17.17
N PRO A 312 3.64 8.46 -18.23
CA PRO A 312 3.22 9.54 -19.12
C PRO A 312 1.92 9.23 -19.87
N GLN A 313 1.72 7.98 -20.30
CA GLN A 313 0.49 7.56 -20.94
C GLN A 313 -0.69 7.66 -19.97
N ALA A 314 -0.56 7.10 -18.77
CA ALA A 314 -1.59 7.18 -17.72
C ALA A 314 -1.95 8.64 -17.37
N ALA A 315 -0.95 9.54 -17.33
CA ALA A 315 -1.17 10.96 -17.10
C ALA A 315 -1.96 11.61 -18.25
N SER A 316 -1.62 11.28 -19.52
CA SER A 316 -2.32 11.84 -20.69
C SER A 316 -3.78 11.35 -20.80
N GLU A 317 -4.05 10.13 -20.36
CA GLU A 317 -5.38 9.53 -20.35
C GLU A 317 -6.20 9.95 -19.10
N GLY A 318 -5.56 10.57 -18.10
CA GLY A 318 -6.18 10.86 -16.81
C GLY A 318 -6.63 9.58 -16.08
N ALA A 319 -5.92 8.47 -16.30
CA ALA A 319 -6.31 7.16 -15.79
C ALA A 319 -6.35 7.13 -14.25
N LEU A 320 -7.39 6.52 -13.68
CA LEU A 320 -7.43 6.18 -12.28
C LEU A 320 -6.52 4.96 -12.05
N ILE A 321 -5.66 5.06 -11.05
CA ILE A 321 -4.65 4.04 -10.73
C ILE A 321 -4.85 3.55 -9.30
N ALA A 322 -4.68 2.24 -9.09
CA ALA A 322 -4.58 1.62 -7.79
C ALA A 322 -3.18 0.99 -7.61
N ALA A 323 -2.51 1.24 -6.49
CA ALA A 323 -1.15 0.75 -6.22
C ALA A 323 -1.05 0.14 -4.82
N THR A 324 -0.43 -1.04 -4.73
CA THR A 324 -0.39 -1.85 -3.52
C THR A 324 0.28 -1.15 -2.35
N HIS A 325 1.44 -0.52 -2.57
CA HIS A 325 2.25 0.02 -1.48
C HIS A 325 2.06 1.50 -1.18
N MET A 326 1.20 2.20 -1.96
CA MET A 326 0.87 3.60 -1.69
C MET A 326 -0.01 3.74 -0.44
N PRO A 327 -0.04 4.93 0.20
CA PRO A 327 -0.93 5.19 1.33
C PRO A 327 -2.37 4.80 1.00
N PHE A 328 -3.03 4.10 1.97
CA PHE A 328 -4.40 3.63 1.80
C PHE A 328 -5.36 4.76 1.38
N PRO A 329 -6.26 4.51 0.42
CA PRO A 329 -6.61 3.24 -0.24
C PRO A 329 -5.74 2.90 -1.47
N GLY A 330 -4.63 3.58 -1.70
CA GLY A 330 -3.75 3.36 -2.84
C GLY A 330 -4.31 3.88 -4.17
N LEU A 331 -5.41 4.64 -4.15
CA LEU A 331 -6.06 5.18 -5.33
C LEU A 331 -5.57 6.59 -5.66
N GLY A 332 -5.25 6.84 -6.90
CA GLY A 332 -4.75 8.13 -7.35
C GLY A 332 -4.68 8.26 -8.87
N ARG A 333 -4.09 9.36 -9.31
CA ARG A 333 -3.80 9.65 -10.71
C ARG A 333 -2.38 10.14 -10.84
N VAL A 334 -1.78 9.87 -11.98
CA VAL A 334 -0.57 10.56 -12.39
C VAL A 334 -1.00 11.83 -13.11
N VAL A 335 -0.50 12.98 -12.69
CA VAL A 335 -0.76 14.26 -13.34
C VAL A 335 0.54 14.88 -13.81
N SER A 336 0.49 15.55 -14.96
CA SER A 336 1.62 16.30 -15.51
C SER A 336 1.40 17.80 -15.28
N ASP A 337 2.29 18.43 -14.54
CA ASP A 337 2.30 19.87 -14.32
C ASP A 337 3.66 20.44 -14.75
N ARG A 338 3.67 21.35 -15.74
CA ARG A 338 4.87 22.00 -16.28
C ARG A 338 6.00 21.02 -16.65
N GLY A 339 5.62 19.84 -17.17
CA GLY A 339 6.56 18.79 -17.58
C GLY A 339 7.09 17.93 -16.43
N GLN A 340 6.61 18.12 -15.21
CA GLN A 340 6.87 17.23 -14.08
C GLN A 340 5.63 16.38 -13.82
N MET A 341 5.84 15.09 -13.66
CA MET A 341 4.77 14.17 -13.25
C MET A 341 4.73 14.07 -11.73
N ARG A 342 3.55 13.92 -11.18
CA ARG A 342 3.33 13.70 -9.74
C ARG A 342 2.14 12.79 -9.52
N TRP A 343 2.11 12.16 -8.36
CA TRP A 343 0.97 11.41 -7.88
C TRP A 343 -0.01 12.34 -7.17
N GLU A 344 -1.28 12.26 -7.55
CA GLU A 344 -2.38 12.88 -6.82
C GLU A 344 -3.31 11.79 -6.30
N VAL A 345 -3.60 11.85 -5.00
CA VAL A 345 -4.57 10.95 -4.37
C VAL A 345 -5.96 11.24 -4.97
N ALA A 346 -6.64 10.19 -5.43
CA ALA A 346 -8.00 10.33 -5.92
C ALA A 346 -8.98 10.53 -4.78
N ASP A 347 -10.00 11.35 -5.00
CA ASP A 347 -11.19 11.35 -4.17
C ASP A 347 -11.94 10.02 -4.39
N TRP A 348 -12.13 9.27 -3.31
CA TRP A 348 -12.81 7.98 -3.31
C TRP A 348 -14.06 7.99 -2.42
N ALA A 349 -14.24 9.07 -1.64
CA ALA A 349 -15.38 9.21 -0.77
C ALA A 349 -16.59 9.72 -1.57
N LEU A 350 -17.76 9.08 -1.35
CA LEU A 350 -19.04 9.55 -1.89
C LEU A 350 -19.05 9.71 -3.42
N GLN A 351 -18.51 8.74 -4.14
CA GLN A 351 -18.65 8.69 -5.59
C GLN A 351 -20.10 8.25 -5.93
N ASP A 352 -20.81 9.12 -6.66
CA ASP A 352 -22.17 8.90 -7.17
C ASP A 352 -22.20 7.81 -8.24
#